data_d98e95017e05ca89747906e2aff160de
#
_entry.id   d98e95017e05ca89747906e2aff160de
#
_cell.length_a   1.000
_cell.length_b   1.000
_cell.length_c   1.000
_cell.angle_alpha   90.00
_cell.angle_beta   90.00
_cell.angle_gamma   90.00
#
_symmetry.space_group_name_H-M   'P 1'
#
loop_
_entity.id
_entity.type
_entity.pdbx_description
1 polymer ?
#
loop_
_entity_poly.entity_id
_entity_poly.type
_entity_poly.pdbx_seq_one_letter_code
_entity_poly.pdbx_strand_id
1 'polypeptide(L)'
;MSTSRSHPCLLAAGVLGALLGVGPAVSASSAESVTIRPSRVSTAGDLQAQVRATAAKVLPAVVSIASTVMVHDQAFSDEGLPFGMFKDVPPRRQYGQGSGVIVSSDGYIITNNHVVADAVDVEVILADRRQFKGRVVATDPKTDVAVVKISATGLPAAAWGDSSALAVGDFVLAIGNPLGLSRTVTFGIVSAVGRADVGVADVEDFI
;
A
#
# COMPACT_ATOMS: atom_id res chain seq x y z
N MET A 1 16.74 21.55 18.65
CA MET A 1 15.29 21.76 18.72
C MET A 1 14.63 20.43 18.42
N SER A 2 14.18 19.73 19.47
CA SER A 2 13.62 18.37 19.42
C SER A 2 12.12 18.46 19.13
N THR A 3 11.67 17.95 17.98
CA THR A 3 10.25 17.84 17.68
C THR A 3 9.71 16.52 18.26
N SER A 4 9.02 16.64 19.38
CA SER A 4 8.28 15.57 20.02
C SER A 4 7.13 15.08 19.11
N ARG A 5 7.20 13.82 18.69
CA ARG A 5 6.08 13.12 18.04
C ARG A 5 5.16 12.57 19.13
N SER A 6 3.95 13.11 19.23
CA SER A 6 2.90 12.60 20.12
C SER A 6 2.19 11.41 19.46
N HIS A 7 2.32 10.23 20.06
CA HIS A 7 1.55 9.04 19.69
C HIS A 7 0.25 8.99 20.50
N PRO A 8 -0.91 8.62 19.92
CA PRO A 8 -2.11 8.35 20.68
C PRO A 8 -2.01 6.97 21.36
N CYS A 9 -2.09 6.93 22.68
CA CYS A 9 -2.16 5.70 23.46
C CYS A 9 -3.64 5.32 23.69
N LEU A 10 -4.05 4.12 23.26
CA LEU A 10 -5.39 3.57 23.51
C LEU A 10 -5.38 2.73 24.79
N LEU A 11 -6.34 2.99 25.69
CA LEU A 11 -6.58 2.24 26.92
C LEU A 11 -7.35 0.95 26.62
N ALA A 12 -6.80 -0.20 27.05
CA ALA A 12 -7.55 -1.46 27.14
C ALA A 12 -8.25 -1.55 28.50
N ALA A 13 -9.57 -1.71 28.51
CA ALA A 13 -10.35 -1.98 29.72
C ALA A 13 -10.32 -3.47 30.05
N GLY A 14 -9.70 -3.84 31.19
CA GLY A 14 -9.70 -5.19 31.71
C GLY A 14 -10.92 -5.49 32.58
N VAL A 15 -11.51 -6.66 32.40
CA VAL A 15 -12.62 -7.20 33.19
C VAL A 15 -12.12 -7.77 34.51
N LEU A 16 -12.76 -7.35 35.61
CA LEU A 16 -12.45 -7.74 36.99
C LEU A 16 -13.17 -9.05 37.33
N GLY A 17 -12.40 -10.12 37.58
CA GLY A 17 -12.90 -11.34 38.19
C GLY A 17 -12.38 -11.47 39.63
N ALA A 18 -13.28 -11.46 40.60
CA ALA A 18 -12.94 -11.63 42.01
C ALA A 18 -12.80 -13.11 42.41
N LEU A 19 -11.65 -13.52 42.95
CA LEU A 19 -11.51 -14.75 43.70
C LEU A 19 -11.01 -14.42 45.11
N LEU A 20 -11.79 -14.79 46.12
CA LEU A 20 -11.43 -14.74 47.54
C LEU A 20 -10.49 -15.91 47.89
N GLY A 21 -9.25 -15.59 48.27
CA GLY A 21 -8.32 -16.55 48.83
C GLY A 21 -7.58 -15.88 49.99
N VAL A 22 -7.76 -16.41 51.21
CA VAL A 22 -7.08 -15.96 52.43
C VAL A 22 -5.67 -16.55 52.44
N GLY A 23 -4.62 -15.69 52.49
CA GLY A 23 -3.22 -16.05 52.69
C GLY A 23 -2.45 -14.89 53.33
N PRO A 24 -1.29 -15.12 53.97
CA PRO A 24 -0.74 -14.26 55.02
C PRO A 24 -0.18 -12.93 54.47
N ALA A 25 -0.19 -11.94 55.37
CA ALA A 25 0.20 -10.57 55.14
C ALA A 25 1.62 -10.43 54.54
N VAL A 26 1.66 -9.93 53.28
CA VAL A 26 2.88 -9.41 52.67
C VAL A 26 2.86 -7.89 52.81
N SER A 27 3.96 -7.36 53.33
CA SER A 27 4.20 -5.94 53.59
C SER A 27 3.81 -5.06 52.38
N ALA A 28 3.01 -4.03 52.65
CA ALA A 28 2.62 -3.03 51.64
C ALA A 28 3.86 -2.26 51.18
N SER A 29 4.36 -2.59 50.01
CA SER A 29 5.17 -1.67 49.19
C SER A 29 4.28 -0.56 48.72
N SER A 30 4.67 0.69 48.99
CA SER A 30 3.99 1.90 48.60
C SER A 30 3.67 1.85 47.10
N ALA A 31 2.39 1.72 46.75
CA ALA A 31 1.90 1.85 45.39
C ALA A 31 2.13 3.29 44.93
N GLU A 32 3.12 3.50 44.05
CA GLU A 32 3.20 4.75 43.31
C GLU A 32 1.89 4.91 42.51
N SER A 33 1.13 5.92 42.87
CA SER A 33 -0.06 6.29 42.13
C SER A 33 0.33 6.80 40.76
N VAL A 34 0.21 5.96 39.74
CA VAL A 34 0.34 6.36 38.32
C VAL A 34 -0.82 7.32 38.00
N THR A 35 -0.52 8.62 38.08
CA THR A 35 -1.47 9.66 37.61
C THR A 35 -1.52 9.61 36.11
N ILE A 36 -2.51 8.92 35.54
CA ILE A 36 -2.82 8.97 34.11
C ILE A 36 -3.37 10.38 33.84
N ARG A 37 -2.52 11.25 33.30
CA ARG A 37 -2.99 12.52 32.74
C ARG A 37 -3.75 12.18 31.45
N PRO A 38 -5.04 12.55 31.31
CA PRO A 38 -5.75 12.37 30.04
C PRO A 38 -5.01 13.20 28.99
N SER A 39 -4.34 12.55 28.05
CA SER A 39 -3.94 13.17 26.80
C SER A 39 -5.21 13.75 26.17
N ARG A 40 -5.12 14.94 25.58
CA ARG A 40 -6.28 15.55 24.91
C ARG A 40 -6.91 14.50 24.01
N VAL A 41 -8.14 14.11 24.31
CA VAL A 41 -8.93 13.22 23.46
C VAL A 41 -9.14 13.97 22.17
N SER A 42 -8.49 13.53 21.10
CA SER A 42 -8.74 14.07 19.77
C SER A 42 -10.20 13.85 19.46
N THR A 43 -10.91 14.89 19.08
CA THR A 43 -12.30 14.77 18.69
C THR A 43 -12.37 14.01 17.35
N ALA A 44 -13.53 13.42 17.03
CA ALA A 44 -13.75 12.80 15.72
C ALA A 44 -13.46 13.80 14.58
N GLY A 45 -13.67 15.10 14.80
CA GLY A 45 -13.32 16.18 13.88
C GLY A 45 -11.83 16.31 13.66
N ASP A 46 -11.01 16.14 14.70
CA ASP A 46 -9.55 16.20 14.59
C ASP A 46 -9.01 15.02 13.77
N LEU A 47 -9.54 13.81 13.98
CA LEU A 47 -9.19 12.63 13.18
C LEU A 47 -9.55 12.84 11.71
N GLN A 48 -10.75 13.32 11.43
CA GLN A 48 -11.17 13.61 10.05
C GLN A 48 -10.26 14.65 9.39
N ALA A 49 -9.87 15.69 10.11
CA ALA A 49 -8.96 16.72 9.62
C ALA A 49 -7.57 16.13 9.30
N GLN A 50 -7.05 15.25 10.16
CA GLN A 50 -5.76 14.57 9.95
C GLN A 50 -5.81 13.64 8.74
N VAL A 51 -6.87 12.83 8.57
CA VAL A 51 -7.08 11.96 7.41
C VAL A 51 -7.09 12.78 6.12
N ARG A 52 -7.86 13.88 6.08
CA ARG A 52 -7.92 14.77 4.91
C ARG A 52 -6.56 15.40 4.60
N ALA A 53 -5.85 15.90 5.61
CA ALA A 53 -4.54 16.53 5.43
C ALA A 53 -3.50 15.54 4.91
N THR A 54 -3.48 14.30 5.45
CA THR A 54 -2.58 13.23 4.99
C THR A 54 -2.90 12.84 3.55
N ALA A 55 -4.18 12.62 3.22
CA ALA A 55 -4.61 12.30 1.87
C ALA A 55 -4.23 13.41 0.88
N ALA A 56 -4.49 14.68 1.21
CA ALA A 56 -4.16 15.83 0.36
C ALA A 56 -2.65 15.93 0.09
N LYS A 57 -1.80 15.55 1.05
CA LYS A 57 -0.35 15.54 0.92
C LYS A 57 0.16 14.44 -0.01
N VAL A 58 -0.45 13.26 0.02
CA VAL A 58 0.03 12.06 -0.70
C VAL A 58 -0.59 11.93 -2.09
N LEU A 59 -1.87 12.30 -2.25
CA LEU A 59 -2.61 12.17 -3.52
C LEU A 59 -1.89 12.72 -4.76
N PRO A 60 -1.14 13.84 -4.70
CA PRO A 60 -0.40 14.34 -5.86
C PRO A 60 0.70 13.39 -6.36
N ALA A 61 1.27 12.56 -5.47
CA ALA A 61 2.30 11.59 -5.82
C ALA A 61 1.74 10.26 -6.34
N VAL A 62 0.42 10.02 -6.24
CA VAL A 62 -0.21 8.79 -6.73
C VAL A 62 -0.59 8.95 -8.20
N VAL A 63 -0.16 7.99 -9.02
CA VAL A 63 -0.36 7.96 -10.46
C VAL A 63 -1.17 6.74 -10.88
N SER A 64 -1.80 6.83 -12.06
CA SER A 64 -2.36 5.68 -12.76
C SER A 64 -1.32 5.15 -13.74
N ILE A 65 -1.23 3.84 -13.84
CA ILE A 65 -0.39 3.15 -14.82
C ILE A 65 -1.31 2.32 -15.72
N ALA A 66 -1.23 2.58 -17.03
CA ALA A 66 -1.85 1.76 -18.06
C ALA A 66 -0.75 0.98 -18.77
N SER A 67 -0.92 -0.32 -18.88
CA SER A 67 0.00 -1.22 -19.57
C SER A 67 -0.69 -1.88 -20.76
N THR A 68 0.06 -2.13 -21.82
CA THR A 68 -0.39 -2.89 -22.99
C THR A 68 0.48 -4.13 -23.11
N VAL A 69 -0.15 -5.30 -23.12
CA VAL A 69 0.49 -6.60 -23.33
C VAL A 69 0.01 -7.19 -24.65
N MET A 70 0.91 -7.84 -25.38
CA MET A 70 0.56 -8.60 -26.59
C MET A 70 0.33 -10.06 -26.21
N VAL A 71 -0.92 -10.50 -26.26
CA VAL A 71 -1.29 -11.89 -25.96
C VAL A 71 -1.42 -12.66 -27.26
N HIS A 72 -0.67 -13.77 -27.35
CA HIS A 72 -0.83 -14.76 -28.40
C HIS A 72 -1.83 -15.81 -27.89
N ASP A 73 -3.03 -15.83 -28.44
CA ASP A 73 -4.00 -16.88 -28.11
C ASP A 73 -3.43 -18.24 -28.57
N GLN A 74 -2.82 -18.97 -27.67
CA GLN A 74 -2.48 -20.39 -27.86
C GLN A 74 -3.74 -21.29 -27.63
N ALA A 75 -4.92 -20.70 -27.72
CA ALA A 75 -6.15 -21.40 -27.44
C ALA A 75 -6.62 -22.16 -28.66
N PHE A 76 -5.95 -23.24 -28.98
CA PHE A 76 -6.50 -24.48 -29.52
C PHE A 76 -5.33 -25.45 -29.62
N SER A 77 -5.02 -26.10 -28.48
CA SER A 77 -4.21 -27.32 -28.49
C SER A 77 -4.89 -28.34 -29.42
N ASP A 78 -4.10 -28.86 -30.30
CA ASP A 78 -4.38 -29.67 -31.47
C ASP A 78 -4.90 -31.09 -31.10
N GLU A 79 -5.96 -31.20 -30.30
CA GLU A 79 -6.63 -32.47 -30.07
C GLU A 79 -8.01 -32.46 -30.71
N GLY A 80 -8.06 -32.64 -32.04
CA GLY A 80 -9.29 -33.06 -32.70
C GLY A 80 -9.74 -32.32 -33.97
N LEU A 81 -9.00 -31.35 -34.52
CA LEU A 81 -9.40 -30.74 -35.79
C LEU A 81 -8.39 -31.07 -36.91
N PRO A 82 -8.84 -31.59 -38.07
CA PRO A 82 -7.95 -31.91 -39.18
C PRO A 82 -7.49 -30.63 -39.88
N PHE A 83 -6.15 -30.51 -39.98
CA PHE A 83 -5.46 -29.58 -40.87
C PHE A 83 -5.48 -28.08 -40.56
N GLY A 84 -4.45 -27.59 -39.85
CA GLY A 84 -3.73 -26.38 -40.18
C GLY A 84 -4.48 -25.05 -40.36
N MET A 85 -5.75 -24.94 -39.96
CA MET A 85 -6.64 -23.82 -40.36
C MET A 85 -6.53 -22.57 -39.46
N PHE A 86 -5.75 -22.64 -38.37
CA PHE A 86 -5.61 -21.53 -37.39
C PHE A 86 -4.17 -21.20 -37.03
N LYS A 87 -3.25 -21.33 -37.97
CA LYS A 87 -1.82 -21.16 -37.70
C LYS A 87 -1.37 -19.71 -37.46
N ASP A 88 -2.20 -18.71 -37.76
CA ASP A 88 -1.85 -17.29 -37.63
C ASP A 88 -2.99 -16.47 -37.02
N VAL A 89 -3.32 -16.75 -35.74
CA VAL A 89 -4.14 -15.80 -35.00
C VAL A 89 -3.25 -14.59 -34.65
N PRO A 90 -3.55 -13.39 -35.17
CA PRO A 90 -2.73 -12.23 -34.86
C PRO A 90 -2.77 -11.93 -33.35
N PRO A 91 -1.64 -11.51 -32.77
CA PRO A 91 -1.58 -11.19 -31.34
C PRO A 91 -2.60 -10.08 -31.01
N ARG A 92 -3.33 -10.27 -29.92
CA ARG A 92 -4.29 -9.28 -29.43
C ARG A 92 -3.66 -8.41 -28.36
N ARG A 93 -4.03 -7.12 -28.37
CA ARG A 93 -3.65 -6.20 -27.31
C ARG A 93 -4.58 -6.41 -26.12
N GLN A 94 -3.97 -6.67 -24.97
CA GLN A 94 -4.65 -6.67 -23.69
C GLN A 94 -4.18 -5.46 -22.89
N TYR A 95 -5.13 -4.77 -22.25
CA TYR A 95 -4.86 -3.58 -21.47
C TYR A 95 -4.95 -3.92 -19.98
N GLY A 96 -3.88 -3.59 -19.25
CA GLY A 96 -3.82 -3.63 -17.80
C GLY A 96 -3.90 -2.23 -17.23
N GLN A 97 -4.37 -2.12 -15.98
CA GLN A 97 -4.37 -0.86 -15.24
C GLN A 97 -3.95 -1.13 -13.79
N GLY A 98 -3.22 -0.18 -13.23
CA GLY A 98 -2.78 -0.23 -11.85
C GLY A 98 -2.45 1.15 -11.29
N SER A 99 -1.95 1.15 -10.09
CA SER A 99 -1.50 2.35 -9.39
C SER A 99 0.00 2.36 -9.25
N GLY A 100 0.60 3.55 -9.18
CA GLY A 100 1.99 3.74 -8.82
C GLY A 100 2.15 4.94 -7.90
N VAL A 101 3.30 5.03 -7.26
CA VAL A 101 3.67 6.13 -6.37
C VAL A 101 4.98 6.74 -6.83
N ILE A 102 4.99 8.04 -7.09
CA ILE A 102 6.21 8.80 -7.39
C ILE A 102 7.05 8.87 -6.12
N VAL A 103 8.26 8.37 -6.16
CA VAL A 103 9.20 8.34 -5.03
C VAL A 103 10.38 9.29 -5.19
N SER A 104 10.51 9.91 -6.36
CA SER A 104 11.56 10.89 -6.64
C SER A 104 11.06 11.98 -7.59
N SER A 105 11.48 13.23 -7.35
CA SER A 105 11.02 14.39 -8.11
C SER A 105 11.49 14.38 -9.58
N ASP A 106 12.43 13.53 -9.95
CA ASP A 106 12.90 13.30 -11.32
C ASP A 106 12.13 12.20 -12.05
N GLY A 107 11.12 11.56 -11.43
CA GLY A 107 10.17 10.68 -12.09
C GLY A 107 10.38 9.19 -11.92
N TYR A 108 11.00 8.75 -10.83
CA TYR A 108 10.94 7.34 -10.43
C TYR A 108 9.62 7.04 -9.72
N ILE A 109 9.00 5.93 -10.12
CA ILE A 109 7.68 5.49 -9.68
C ILE A 109 7.80 4.03 -9.26
N ILE A 110 7.25 3.70 -8.09
CA ILE A 110 7.09 2.31 -7.63
C ILE A 110 5.67 1.86 -7.95
N THR A 111 5.56 0.64 -8.45
CA THR A 111 4.31 -0.06 -8.73
C THR A 111 4.48 -1.57 -8.50
N ASN A 112 3.44 -2.34 -8.67
CA ASN A 112 3.53 -3.79 -8.64
C ASN A 112 4.09 -4.34 -9.95
N ASN A 113 4.83 -5.46 -9.86
CA ASN A 113 5.39 -6.13 -11.03
C ASN A 113 4.29 -6.62 -11.98
N HIS A 114 3.22 -7.23 -11.46
CA HIS A 114 2.11 -7.72 -12.29
C HIS A 114 1.42 -6.64 -13.11
N VAL A 115 1.54 -5.35 -12.74
CA VAL A 115 0.98 -4.22 -13.50
C VAL A 115 1.75 -3.97 -14.79
N VAL A 116 3.06 -4.23 -14.80
CA VAL A 116 3.97 -3.91 -15.91
C VAL A 116 4.65 -5.13 -16.53
N ALA A 117 4.39 -6.32 -16.01
CA ALA A 117 4.95 -7.57 -16.52
C ALA A 117 4.52 -7.77 -17.99
N ASP A 118 5.49 -8.14 -18.84
CA ASP A 118 5.30 -8.39 -20.27
C ASP A 118 4.69 -7.22 -21.06
N ALA A 119 4.66 -6.01 -20.48
CA ALA A 119 4.11 -4.85 -21.13
C ALA A 119 5.02 -4.38 -22.29
N VAL A 120 4.44 -4.28 -23.49
CA VAL A 120 5.09 -3.68 -24.67
C VAL A 120 5.01 -2.16 -24.65
N ASP A 121 4.06 -1.61 -23.90
CA ASP A 121 3.91 -0.17 -23.68
C ASP A 121 3.38 0.10 -22.27
N VAL A 122 3.91 1.15 -21.63
CA VAL A 122 3.50 1.61 -20.30
C VAL A 122 3.26 3.11 -20.39
N GLU A 123 2.05 3.52 -20.03
CA GLU A 123 1.65 4.92 -19.92
C GLU A 123 1.39 5.28 -18.45
N VAL A 124 1.93 6.41 -18.02
CA VAL A 124 1.77 6.94 -16.66
C VAL A 124 0.95 8.22 -16.72
N ILE A 125 -0.16 8.26 -15.98
CA ILE A 125 -1.07 9.41 -15.90
C ILE A 125 -0.95 10.02 -14.51
N LEU A 126 -0.47 11.25 -14.47
CA LEU A 126 -0.24 11.99 -13.22
C LEU A 126 -1.55 12.50 -12.60
N ALA A 127 -1.42 13.04 -11.39
CA ALA A 127 -2.50 13.68 -10.65
C ALA A 127 -3.17 14.83 -11.39
N ASP A 128 -2.42 15.59 -12.15
CA ASP A 128 -2.85 16.72 -12.96
C ASP A 128 -3.26 16.35 -14.39
N ARG A 129 -3.40 15.04 -14.68
CA ARG A 129 -3.78 14.44 -15.96
C ARG A 129 -2.70 14.51 -17.05
N ARG A 130 -1.49 14.99 -16.78
CA ARG A 130 -0.38 14.84 -17.72
C ARG A 130 -0.07 13.36 -17.93
N GLN A 131 0.23 13.00 -19.16
CA GLN A 131 0.53 11.63 -19.57
C GLN A 131 1.99 11.55 -20.01
N PHE A 132 2.66 10.48 -19.63
CA PHE A 132 4.05 10.22 -19.95
C PHE A 132 4.23 8.77 -20.35
N LYS A 133 5.11 8.51 -21.30
CA LYS A 133 5.59 7.17 -21.56
C LYS A 133 6.46 6.71 -20.41
N GLY A 134 6.11 5.57 -19.81
CA GLY A 134 6.88 4.92 -18.77
C GLY A 134 7.91 3.96 -19.35
N ARG A 135 9.10 3.92 -18.77
CA ARG A 135 10.11 2.90 -19.03
C ARG A 135 10.30 2.06 -17.78
N VAL A 136 10.04 0.77 -17.87
CA VAL A 136 10.32 -0.18 -16.78
C VAL A 136 11.85 -0.23 -16.60
N VAL A 137 12.33 0.08 -15.41
CA VAL A 137 13.76 0.16 -15.07
C VAL A 137 14.22 -1.09 -14.34
N ALA A 138 13.38 -1.59 -13.44
CA ALA A 138 13.65 -2.79 -12.66
C ALA A 138 12.33 -3.48 -12.30
N THR A 139 12.39 -4.80 -12.14
CA THR A 139 11.29 -5.65 -11.70
C THR A 139 11.80 -6.69 -10.72
N ASP A 140 11.00 -7.00 -9.73
CA ASP A 140 11.19 -8.12 -8.84
C ASP A 140 9.88 -8.92 -8.74
N PRO A 141 9.75 -9.99 -9.55
CA PRO A 141 8.56 -10.84 -9.52
C PRO A 141 8.31 -11.53 -8.17
N LYS A 142 9.37 -11.77 -7.39
CA LYS A 142 9.26 -12.49 -6.10
C LYS A 142 8.57 -11.67 -5.03
N THR A 143 8.77 -10.35 -5.04
CA THR A 143 8.14 -9.40 -4.12
C THR A 143 6.98 -8.64 -4.76
N ASP A 144 6.70 -8.91 -6.04
CA ASP A 144 5.73 -8.18 -6.87
C ASP A 144 5.98 -6.67 -6.89
N VAL A 145 7.25 -6.23 -6.98
CA VAL A 145 7.63 -4.82 -7.05
C VAL A 145 8.26 -4.50 -8.41
N ALA A 146 7.94 -3.34 -8.95
CA ALA A 146 8.57 -2.79 -10.15
C ALA A 146 8.86 -1.29 -10.02
N VAL A 147 9.84 -0.83 -10.76
CA VAL A 147 10.24 0.57 -10.86
C VAL A 147 10.03 1.05 -12.30
N VAL A 148 9.26 2.10 -12.45
CA VAL A 148 9.00 2.77 -13.72
C VAL A 148 9.61 4.18 -13.69
N LYS A 149 10.23 4.59 -14.78
CA LYS A 149 10.82 5.94 -14.96
C LYS A 149 10.07 6.69 -16.05
N ILE A 150 9.68 7.92 -15.75
CA ILE A 150 9.14 8.87 -16.74
C ILE A 150 10.12 10.05 -16.94
N SER A 151 10.06 10.67 -18.12
CA SER A 151 10.88 11.84 -18.47
C SER A 151 10.17 13.12 -18.01
N ALA A 152 10.19 13.38 -16.70
CA ALA A 152 9.63 14.58 -16.10
C ALA A 152 10.45 14.95 -14.86
N THR A 153 10.40 16.24 -14.47
CA THR A 153 11.11 16.79 -13.31
C THR A 153 10.16 17.66 -12.49
N GLY A 154 10.56 17.97 -11.23
CA GLY A 154 9.74 18.79 -10.35
C GLY A 154 8.43 18.14 -9.92
N LEU A 155 8.40 16.80 -9.92
CA LEU A 155 7.22 16.03 -9.56
C LEU A 155 7.03 15.96 -8.04
N PRO A 156 5.78 15.92 -7.57
CA PRO A 156 5.49 15.62 -6.17
C PRO A 156 5.89 14.19 -5.88
N ALA A 157 6.78 13.98 -4.91
CA ALA A 157 7.20 12.66 -4.48
C ALA A 157 6.68 12.35 -3.08
N ALA A 158 6.25 11.10 -2.85
CA ALA A 158 5.90 10.62 -1.53
C ALA A 158 7.18 10.42 -0.69
N ALA A 159 7.09 10.74 0.59
CA ALA A 159 8.17 10.46 1.52
C ALA A 159 8.13 8.98 1.94
N TRP A 160 9.30 8.37 2.06
CA TRP A 160 9.44 7.05 2.65
C TRP A 160 9.13 7.07 4.14
N GLY A 161 8.44 6.06 4.62
CA GLY A 161 8.21 5.77 6.02
C GLY A 161 9.10 4.62 6.52
N ASP A 162 9.06 4.37 7.82
CA ASP A 162 9.69 3.22 8.45
C ASP A 162 8.59 2.23 8.83
N SER A 163 8.44 1.15 8.06
CA SER A 163 7.43 0.13 8.31
C SER A 163 7.74 -0.70 9.57
N SER A 164 9.00 -0.75 10.03
CA SER A 164 9.37 -1.45 11.26
C SER A 164 8.84 -0.78 12.53
N ALA A 165 8.45 0.50 12.41
CA ALA A 165 7.84 1.26 13.49
C ALA A 165 6.32 1.08 13.61
N LEU A 166 5.68 0.35 12.67
CA LEU A 166 4.25 0.14 12.67
C LEU A 166 3.84 -0.89 13.73
N ALA A 167 2.71 -0.63 14.38
CA ALA A 167 2.10 -1.52 15.36
C ALA A 167 0.64 -1.83 14.98
N VAL A 168 0.16 -3.00 15.41
CA VAL A 168 -1.26 -3.37 15.26
C VAL A 168 -2.14 -2.33 15.95
N GLY A 169 -3.12 -1.82 15.23
CA GLY A 169 -4.02 -0.73 15.67
C GLY A 169 -3.64 0.65 15.17
N ASP A 170 -2.45 0.85 14.57
CA ASP A 170 -2.08 2.13 13.96
C ASP A 170 -3.02 2.48 12.81
N PHE A 171 -3.38 3.77 12.70
CA PHE A 171 -4.21 4.26 11.63
C PHE A 171 -3.42 4.38 10.33
N VAL A 172 -3.99 3.85 9.25
CA VAL A 172 -3.38 3.85 7.93
C VAL A 172 -4.36 4.30 6.86
N LEU A 173 -3.82 4.84 5.76
CA LEU A 173 -4.56 5.14 4.54
C LEU A 173 -4.00 4.30 3.41
N ALA A 174 -4.88 3.55 2.74
CA ALA A 174 -4.56 2.97 1.44
C ALA A 174 -4.99 3.95 0.34
N ILE A 175 -4.06 4.33 -0.53
CA ILE A 175 -4.31 5.31 -1.59
C ILE A 175 -3.87 4.71 -2.92
N GLY A 176 -4.78 4.69 -3.90
CA GLY A 176 -4.51 4.16 -5.22
C GLY A 176 -5.42 4.76 -6.29
N ASN A 177 -5.22 4.30 -7.52
CA ASN A 177 -6.08 4.62 -8.67
C ASN A 177 -6.32 3.35 -9.52
N PRO A 178 -6.93 2.31 -8.93
CA PRO A 178 -6.95 0.96 -9.51
C PRO A 178 -7.66 0.84 -10.85
N LEU A 179 -8.57 1.76 -11.17
CA LEU A 179 -9.36 1.71 -12.40
C LEU A 179 -9.14 2.94 -13.30
N GLY A 180 -8.14 3.79 -13.00
CA GLY A 180 -7.88 5.01 -13.77
C GLY A 180 -8.99 6.08 -13.71
N LEU A 181 -10.12 5.79 -13.06
CA LEU A 181 -11.30 6.65 -13.04
C LEU A 181 -11.21 7.77 -12.01
N SER A 182 -10.68 7.47 -10.81
CA SER A 182 -10.46 8.44 -9.73
C SER A 182 -9.56 7.85 -8.65
N ARG A 183 -8.77 8.70 -8.00
CA ARG A 183 -7.97 8.29 -6.86
C ARG A 183 -8.87 7.93 -5.69
N THR A 184 -8.67 6.74 -5.16
CA THR A 184 -9.42 6.21 -4.04
C THR A 184 -8.57 6.29 -2.78
N VAL A 185 -9.17 6.74 -1.68
CA VAL A 185 -8.57 6.77 -0.35
C VAL A 185 -9.42 5.90 0.56
N THR A 186 -8.81 4.89 1.16
CA THR A 186 -9.44 4.02 2.14
C THR A 186 -8.74 4.18 3.47
N PHE A 187 -9.50 4.37 4.54
CA PHE A 187 -9.01 4.48 5.91
C PHE A 187 -9.18 3.16 6.64
N GLY A 188 -8.19 2.77 7.40
CA GLY A 188 -8.22 1.55 8.20
C GLY A 188 -7.17 1.55 9.31
N ILE A 189 -6.92 0.38 9.85
CA ILE A 189 -5.89 0.13 10.85
C ILE A 189 -4.95 -0.99 10.40
N VAL A 190 -3.75 -0.99 10.92
CA VAL A 190 -2.84 -2.15 10.82
C VAL A 190 -3.47 -3.30 11.59
N SER A 191 -3.82 -4.39 10.89
CA SER A 191 -4.48 -5.56 11.49
C SER A 191 -3.48 -6.61 11.96
N ALA A 192 -2.31 -6.67 11.32
CA ALA A 192 -1.19 -7.53 11.68
C ALA A 192 0.09 -6.96 11.08
N VAL A 193 1.23 -7.42 11.56
CA VAL A 193 2.57 -7.19 10.99
C VAL A 193 3.29 -8.52 10.88
N GLY A 194 4.21 -8.65 9.91
CA GLY A 194 5.02 -9.84 9.75
C GLY A 194 4.23 -11.08 9.29
N ARG A 195 3.18 -10.91 8.48
CA ARG A 195 2.43 -12.05 7.93
C ARG A 195 3.20 -12.70 6.80
N ALA A 196 3.50 -13.98 6.96
CA ALA A 196 4.05 -14.86 5.95
C ALA A 196 3.03 -15.97 5.60
N ASP A 197 3.30 -16.73 4.54
CA ASP A 197 2.48 -17.86 4.09
C ASP A 197 1.05 -17.49 3.66
N VAL A 198 0.86 -16.29 3.15
CA VAL A 198 -0.44 -15.82 2.61
C VAL A 198 -0.66 -16.31 1.18
N GLY A 199 0.42 -16.63 0.45
CA GLY A 199 0.38 -17.18 -0.92
C GLY A 199 0.17 -16.11 -2.00
N VAL A 200 0.57 -14.87 -1.73
CA VAL A 200 0.44 -13.74 -2.67
C VAL A 200 1.75 -13.48 -3.41
N ALA A 201 2.89 -13.70 -2.75
CA ALA A 201 4.22 -13.54 -3.33
C ALA A 201 5.18 -14.62 -2.79
N ASP A 202 6.32 -14.83 -3.47
CA ASP A 202 7.32 -15.82 -3.04
C ASP A 202 8.07 -15.39 -1.77
N VAL A 203 8.17 -14.09 -1.53
CA VAL A 203 8.74 -13.49 -0.33
C VAL A 203 7.68 -12.65 0.35
N GLU A 204 7.28 -13.04 1.54
CA GLU A 204 6.17 -12.44 2.27
C GLU A 204 6.60 -11.95 3.64
N ASP A 205 6.32 -10.68 3.90
CA ASP A 205 6.40 -10.02 5.21
C ASP A 205 5.35 -8.88 5.19
N PHE A 206 4.07 -9.28 5.12
CA PHE A 206 2.98 -8.34 4.90
C PHE A 206 2.52 -7.65 6.19
N ILE A 207 2.06 -6.44 5.97
CA ILE A 207 1.41 -5.60 6.99
C ILE A 207 -0.10 -5.60 6.73
#